data_220271f0cb0daacd4a6eb0ac249d49cb
#
_entry.id   220271f0cb0daacd4a6eb0ac249d49cb
#
_cell.length_a   1.000
_cell.length_b   1.000
_cell.length_c   1.000
_cell.angle_alpha   90.00
_cell.angle_beta   90.00
_cell.angle_gamma   90.00
#
_symmetry.space_group_name_H-M   'P 1'
#
loop_
_entity.id
_entity.type
_entity.pdbx_description
1 polymer ?
#
loop_
_entity_poly.entity_id
_entity_poly.type
_entity_poly.pdbx_seq_one_letter_code
_entity_poly.pdbx_strand_id
1 'polypeptide(L)'
;MPSGFVPRHPSLEDAYALLTFPRAPKTANRLASPPSDVSDASADDPPERPVVIRADGIARKFGNFVAVADTSFEVRRGEIFGLLGPNGAGKTTTFRMLCGLLVPSKGQIEVAGYDLRTAKAGARARIGYVAQKFSLYGKLSVEQNLRYFGRSYGFFGQALQDRIDASLEDFGLTDRRDTTAGSLSFGAKRDLSMACGLIHSPEILFLDEATSGADLASRRAFWRRINALAAAGTSVVVTTHFLEEAEYCDRFLIQDAGKVLALGTPREVKQRAAVLCAVSGQSLVVDRMSIEDAFVAIVEAGRRSQETPS
;
A
#
# COMPACT_ATOMS: atom_id res chain seq x y z
N MET A 1 0.93 -37.05 6.92
CA MET A 1 1.88 -36.03 6.43
C MET A 1 2.41 -36.52 5.11
N PRO A 2 2.26 -35.84 3.98
CA PRO A 2 2.88 -36.30 2.72
C PRO A 2 4.40 -36.10 2.84
N SER A 3 5.13 -37.15 2.63
CA SER A 3 6.59 -37.21 2.54
C SER A 3 7.08 -36.46 1.32
N GLY A 4 7.80 -35.36 1.49
CA GLY A 4 8.44 -34.61 0.41
C GLY A 4 8.47 -33.09 0.57
N PHE A 5 8.17 -32.57 1.76
CA PHE A 5 8.27 -31.15 2.04
C PHE A 5 9.72 -30.81 2.41
N VAL A 6 10.46 -30.20 1.50
CA VAL A 6 11.73 -29.54 1.82
C VAL A 6 11.40 -28.11 2.18
N PRO A 7 11.55 -27.69 3.46
CA PRO A 7 11.33 -26.31 3.83
C PRO A 7 12.41 -25.44 3.16
N ARG A 8 12.01 -24.49 2.31
CA ARG A 8 12.92 -23.40 1.91
C ARG A 8 13.16 -22.49 3.12
N HIS A 9 14.31 -21.85 3.19
CA HIS A 9 14.52 -20.80 4.18
C HIS A 9 13.43 -19.74 4.05
N PRO A 10 12.71 -19.40 5.16
CA PRO A 10 11.65 -18.41 5.11
C PRO A 10 12.23 -17.06 4.63
N SER A 11 11.59 -16.46 3.62
CA SER A 11 11.86 -15.09 3.22
C SER A 11 11.35 -14.13 4.30
N LEU A 12 11.75 -12.86 4.24
CA LEU A 12 11.21 -11.83 5.14
C LEU A 12 9.68 -11.73 5.00
N GLU A 13 9.15 -12.06 3.82
CA GLU A 13 7.72 -12.11 3.52
C GLU A 13 7.04 -13.34 4.13
N ASP A 14 7.72 -14.50 4.17
CA ASP A 14 7.24 -15.69 4.90
C ASP A 14 7.26 -15.42 6.42
N ALA A 15 8.28 -14.70 6.91
CA ALA A 15 8.35 -14.27 8.30
C ALA A 15 7.23 -13.25 8.62
N TYR A 16 6.86 -12.37 7.68
CA TYR A 16 5.71 -11.49 7.82
C TYR A 16 4.42 -12.30 7.94
N ALA A 17 4.19 -13.25 7.04
CA ALA A 17 3.01 -14.11 7.10
C ALA A 17 2.93 -14.93 8.41
N LEU A 18 4.06 -15.37 8.96
CA LEU A 18 4.12 -16.16 10.20
C LEU A 18 4.13 -15.31 11.48
N LEU A 19 4.78 -14.14 11.46
CA LEU A 19 4.90 -13.26 12.63
C LEU A 19 3.77 -12.22 12.72
N THR A 20 2.98 -12.06 11.66
CA THR A 20 2.01 -10.98 11.53
C THR A 20 0.62 -11.35 12.06
N PHE A 21 0.34 -12.63 12.28
CA PHE A 21 -0.98 -13.10 12.66
C PHE A 21 -1.09 -13.45 14.15
N PRO A 22 -1.28 -12.46 15.05
CA PRO A 22 -1.73 -12.78 16.39
C PRO A 22 -3.16 -13.32 16.29
N ARG A 23 -3.48 -14.33 17.09
CA ARG A 23 -4.86 -14.77 17.28
C ARG A 23 -5.74 -13.54 17.56
N ALA A 24 -6.71 -13.29 16.68
CA ALA A 24 -7.67 -12.23 16.91
C ALA A 24 -8.37 -12.45 18.26
N PRO A 25 -8.63 -11.39 19.04
CA PRO A 25 -9.42 -11.50 20.26
C PRO A 25 -10.81 -12.06 19.90
N LYS A 26 -11.36 -12.94 20.74
CA LYS A 26 -12.62 -13.68 20.53
C LYS A 26 -13.90 -12.82 20.43
N THR A 27 -13.78 -11.50 20.30
CA THR A 27 -14.92 -10.58 20.26
C THR A 27 -14.83 -9.64 19.08
N ALA A 28 -15.23 -10.11 17.91
CA ALA A 28 -15.67 -9.25 16.83
C ALA A 28 -16.65 -10.01 15.94
N ASN A 29 -17.85 -10.22 16.45
CA ASN A 29 -18.97 -10.61 15.63
C ASN A 29 -19.88 -9.38 15.52
N ARG A 30 -19.76 -8.68 14.40
CA ARG A 30 -20.81 -7.88 13.73
C ARG A 30 -20.16 -7.14 12.58
N LEU A 31 -20.52 -7.54 11.38
CA LEU A 31 -20.50 -6.66 10.21
C LEU A 31 -21.43 -5.49 10.57
N ALA A 32 -20.86 -4.38 10.99
CA ALA A 32 -21.62 -3.15 11.14
C ALA A 32 -21.88 -2.63 9.74
N SER A 33 -23.14 -2.66 9.32
CA SER A 33 -23.61 -1.84 8.21
C SER A 33 -23.21 -0.38 8.47
N PRO A 34 -22.86 0.40 7.44
CA PRO A 34 -22.57 1.81 7.64
C PRO A 34 -23.79 2.49 8.26
N PRO A 35 -23.62 3.42 9.22
CA PRO A 35 -24.74 4.15 9.81
C PRO A 35 -25.45 4.95 8.70
N SER A 36 -26.74 4.69 8.55
CA SER A 36 -27.65 5.45 7.71
C SER A 36 -28.12 6.68 8.47
N ASP A 37 -27.25 7.67 8.64
CA ASP A 37 -27.66 9.01 9.04
C ASP A 37 -26.80 10.02 8.30
N VAL A 38 -27.23 10.31 7.06
CA VAL A 38 -26.81 11.52 6.36
C VAL A 38 -27.88 12.56 6.67
N SER A 39 -27.70 13.29 7.76
CA SER A 39 -28.40 14.55 7.97
C SER A 39 -27.71 15.63 7.13
N ASP A 40 -28.53 16.39 6.39
CA ASP A 40 -28.13 17.56 5.61
C ASP A 40 -27.08 18.43 6.31
N ALA A 41 -25.85 18.39 5.81
CA ALA A 41 -24.82 19.35 6.11
C ALA A 41 -24.53 20.15 4.84
N SER A 42 -24.63 21.47 4.96
CA SER A 42 -24.37 22.50 3.97
C SER A 42 -23.12 22.25 3.10
N ALA A 43 -23.29 22.49 1.80
CA ALA A 43 -22.31 22.31 0.74
C ALA A 43 -21.19 23.38 0.76
N ASP A 44 -20.32 23.36 1.80
CA ASP A 44 -19.10 24.16 1.81
C ASP A 44 -18.07 23.48 2.73
N ASP A 45 -17.29 22.62 2.20
CA ASP A 45 -16.18 21.81 2.64
C ASP A 45 -16.57 20.32 2.86
N PRO A 46 -16.00 19.36 2.09
CA PRO A 46 -16.25 17.95 2.36
C PRO A 46 -15.72 17.60 3.76
N PRO A 47 -16.47 16.81 4.56
CA PRO A 47 -16.10 16.49 5.92
C PRO A 47 -14.68 15.91 5.95
N GLU A 48 -13.84 16.48 6.80
CA GLU A 48 -12.43 16.13 6.91
C GLU A 48 -12.31 14.63 7.22
N ARG A 49 -11.83 13.85 6.23
CA ARG A 49 -11.69 12.40 6.38
C ARG A 49 -10.71 12.10 7.50
N PRO A 50 -11.03 11.18 8.42
CA PRO A 50 -10.15 10.85 9.54
C PRO A 50 -8.79 10.34 9.06
N VAL A 51 -7.73 10.73 9.77
CA VAL A 51 -6.37 10.24 9.53
C VAL A 51 -6.28 8.78 9.98
N VAL A 52 -5.82 7.90 9.09
CA VAL A 52 -5.65 6.47 9.35
C VAL A 52 -4.18 6.04 9.41
N ILE A 53 -3.28 6.83 8.83
CA ILE A 53 -1.83 6.68 8.99
C ILE A 53 -1.26 8.06 9.32
N ARG A 54 -0.45 8.13 10.38
CA ARG A 54 0.36 9.29 10.73
C ARG A 54 1.80 8.87 10.87
N ALA A 55 2.67 9.45 10.07
CA ALA A 55 4.12 9.36 10.20
C ALA A 55 4.64 10.72 10.66
N ASP A 56 5.35 10.78 11.77
CA ASP A 56 5.86 12.01 12.37
C ASP A 56 7.36 11.91 12.60
N GLY A 57 8.14 12.73 11.88
CA GLY A 57 9.59 12.81 11.98
C GLY A 57 10.31 11.46 11.79
N ILE A 58 9.77 10.56 10.99
CA ILE A 58 10.33 9.22 10.86
C ILE A 58 11.66 9.24 10.12
N ALA A 59 12.63 8.53 10.66
CA ALA A 59 13.91 8.30 10.02
C ALA A 59 14.37 6.86 10.19
N ARG A 60 15.15 6.36 9.23
CA ARG A 60 15.79 5.04 9.33
C ARG A 60 17.23 5.09 8.87
N LYS A 61 18.11 4.61 9.74
CA LYS A 61 19.55 4.44 9.49
C LYS A 61 19.92 2.95 9.52
N PHE A 62 20.83 2.54 8.64
CA PHE A 62 21.50 1.25 8.64
C PHE A 62 23.00 1.50 8.75
N GLY A 63 23.55 1.38 9.96
CA GLY A 63 24.90 1.85 10.25
C GLY A 63 24.98 3.35 9.96
N ASN A 64 25.93 3.74 9.09
CA ASN A 64 26.12 5.13 8.66
C ASN A 64 25.20 5.56 7.48
N PHE A 65 24.51 4.61 6.85
CA PHE A 65 23.62 4.88 5.72
C PHE A 65 22.25 5.35 6.20
N VAL A 66 21.83 6.53 5.75
CA VAL A 66 20.50 7.10 6.03
C VAL A 66 19.57 6.69 4.88
N ALA A 67 18.73 5.69 5.12
CA ALA A 67 17.77 5.22 4.13
C ALA A 67 16.49 6.07 4.06
N VAL A 68 16.10 6.67 5.18
CA VAL A 68 14.97 7.61 5.28
C VAL A 68 15.36 8.68 6.29
N ALA A 69 15.20 9.95 5.91
CA ALA A 69 15.52 11.11 6.71
C ALA A 69 14.24 11.92 6.97
N ASP A 70 14.00 12.26 8.24
CA ASP A 70 13.01 13.21 8.74
C ASP A 70 11.76 13.38 7.86
N THR A 71 10.93 12.33 7.81
CA THR A 71 9.78 12.26 6.93
C THR A 71 8.50 12.33 7.75
N SER A 72 7.62 13.29 7.43
CA SER A 72 6.31 13.44 8.06
C SER A 72 5.22 13.54 7.00
N PHE A 73 4.15 12.76 7.19
CA PHE A 73 2.95 12.80 6.37
C PHE A 73 1.79 12.07 7.03
N GLU A 74 0.60 12.31 6.50
CA GLU A 74 -0.64 11.65 6.91
C GLU A 74 -1.33 11.03 5.70
N VAL A 75 -2.05 9.92 5.95
CA VAL A 75 -2.97 9.31 4.99
C VAL A 75 -4.35 9.29 5.61
N ARG A 76 -5.35 9.69 4.83
CA ARG A 76 -6.74 9.81 5.27
C ARG A 76 -7.56 8.58 4.87
N ARG A 77 -8.68 8.37 5.54
CA ARG A 77 -9.57 7.24 5.26
C ARG A 77 -10.10 7.30 3.82
N GLY A 78 -10.02 6.15 3.12
CA GLY A 78 -10.44 6.05 1.72
C GLY A 78 -9.56 6.84 0.75
N GLU A 79 -8.35 7.23 1.16
CA GLU A 79 -7.35 7.88 0.31
C GLU A 79 -6.47 6.85 -0.38
N ILE A 80 -6.16 7.10 -1.65
CA ILE A 80 -5.11 6.39 -2.39
C ILE A 80 -3.84 7.23 -2.31
N PHE A 81 -2.86 6.76 -1.54
CA PHE A 81 -1.61 7.46 -1.28
C PHE A 81 -0.42 6.78 -1.94
N GLY A 82 0.30 7.50 -2.80
CA GLY A 82 1.45 7.00 -3.54
C GLY A 82 2.80 7.28 -2.85
N LEU A 83 3.71 6.32 -2.84
CA LEU A 83 5.13 6.53 -2.54
C LEU A 83 5.93 6.38 -3.82
N LEU A 84 6.41 7.49 -4.37
CA LEU A 84 7.09 7.57 -5.65
C LEU A 84 8.57 7.91 -5.46
N GLY A 85 9.38 7.52 -6.42
CA GLY A 85 10.81 7.85 -6.45
C GLY A 85 11.64 6.78 -7.18
N PRO A 86 12.92 7.05 -7.48
CA PRO A 86 13.80 6.09 -8.13
C PRO A 86 14.13 4.91 -7.23
N ASN A 87 14.77 3.88 -7.80
CA ASN A 87 15.28 2.77 -7.01
C ASN A 87 16.35 3.28 -6.02
N GLY A 88 16.28 2.80 -4.78
CA GLY A 88 17.16 3.28 -3.70
C GLY A 88 16.71 4.58 -3.02
N ALA A 89 15.61 5.20 -3.44
CA ALA A 89 15.10 6.45 -2.85
C ALA A 89 14.66 6.34 -1.38
N GLY A 90 14.45 5.13 -0.87
CA GLY A 90 13.95 4.88 0.49
C GLY A 90 12.49 4.42 0.54
N LYS A 91 11.77 4.36 -0.58
CA LYS A 91 10.35 3.97 -0.66
C LYS A 91 10.02 2.68 0.09
N THR A 92 10.71 1.59 -0.26
CA THR A 92 10.51 0.28 0.38
C THR A 92 10.82 0.33 1.88
N THR A 93 11.79 1.13 2.30
CA THR A 93 12.11 1.33 3.72
C THR A 93 10.98 2.06 4.44
N THR A 94 10.48 3.17 3.87
CA THR A 94 9.31 3.90 4.39
C THR A 94 8.10 2.98 4.45
N PHE A 95 7.79 2.30 3.37
CA PHE A 95 6.67 1.37 3.28
C PHE A 95 6.74 0.26 4.36
N ARG A 96 7.90 -0.37 4.54
CA ARG A 96 8.09 -1.39 5.60
C ARG A 96 7.95 -0.83 7.00
N MET A 97 8.33 0.42 7.23
CA MET A 97 8.08 1.09 8.52
C MET A 97 6.58 1.28 8.76
N LEU A 98 5.82 1.71 7.75
CA LEU A 98 4.36 1.88 7.84
C LEU A 98 3.63 0.56 8.10
N CYS A 99 4.10 -0.55 7.50
CA CYS A 99 3.56 -1.88 7.75
C CYS A 99 3.97 -2.46 9.11
N GLY A 100 4.78 -1.76 9.91
CA GLY A 100 5.33 -2.27 11.16
C GLY A 100 6.34 -3.41 11.01
N LEU A 101 6.87 -3.61 9.78
CA LEU A 101 7.91 -4.61 9.48
C LEU A 101 9.30 -4.12 9.89
N LEU A 102 9.49 -2.83 9.90
CA LEU A 102 10.74 -2.17 10.24
C LEU A 102 10.49 -1.09 11.30
N VAL A 103 11.26 -1.10 12.35
CA VAL A 103 11.16 -0.06 13.39
C VAL A 103 11.92 1.18 12.92
N PRO A 104 11.34 2.38 12.96
CA PRO A 104 12.06 3.61 12.67
C PRO A 104 13.17 3.84 13.69
N SER A 105 14.28 4.46 13.26
CA SER A 105 15.38 4.88 14.16
C SER A 105 15.01 6.12 14.96
N LYS A 106 14.12 6.97 14.41
CA LYS A 106 13.54 8.16 15.03
C LYS A 106 12.10 8.34 14.57
N GLY A 107 11.35 9.18 15.29
CA GLY A 107 9.97 9.52 14.97
C GLY A 107 8.96 8.48 15.41
N GLN A 108 7.70 8.69 15.06
CA GLN A 108 6.57 7.87 15.45
C GLN A 108 5.71 7.51 14.25
N ILE A 109 5.07 6.34 14.31
CA ILE A 109 4.12 5.91 13.30
C ILE A 109 2.89 5.38 13.99
N GLU A 110 1.75 5.95 13.64
CA GLU A 110 0.44 5.47 14.04
C GLU A 110 -0.30 4.94 12.81
N VAL A 111 -0.90 3.76 12.92
CA VAL A 111 -1.66 3.11 11.85
C VAL A 111 -2.95 2.56 12.42
N ALA A 112 -4.07 2.95 11.84
CA ALA A 112 -5.42 2.58 12.29
C ALA A 112 -5.65 2.87 13.79
N GLY A 113 -5.10 3.97 14.32
CA GLY A 113 -5.18 4.34 15.73
C GLY A 113 -4.20 3.61 16.65
N TYR A 114 -3.25 2.84 16.13
CA TYR A 114 -2.26 2.10 16.91
C TYR A 114 -0.83 2.64 16.70
N ASP A 115 -0.14 2.96 17.80
CA ASP A 115 1.31 3.23 17.73
C ASP A 115 2.06 1.92 17.41
N LEU A 116 2.80 1.92 16.30
CA LEU A 116 3.53 0.73 15.84
C LEU A 116 4.70 0.32 16.75
N ARG A 117 5.08 1.13 17.72
CA ARG A 117 6.10 0.74 18.73
C ARG A 117 5.53 -0.17 19.80
N THR A 118 4.29 0.06 20.20
CA THR A 118 3.65 -0.59 21.35
C THR A 118 2.55 -1.57 20.97
N ALA A 119 1.79 -1.31 19.89
CA ALA A 119 0.58 -2.03 19.54
C ALA A 119 0.59 -2.60 18.11
N LYS A 120 1.74 -3.10 17.64
CA LYS A 120 1.91 -3.67 16.28
C LYS A 120 0.85 -4.70 15.90
N ALA A 121 0.45 -5.55 16.83
CA ALA A 121 -0.51 -6.62 16.58
C ALA A 121 -1.89 -6.07 16.22
N GLY A 122 -2.36 -5.03 16.92
CA GLY A 122 -3.63 -4.35 16.64
C GLY A 122 -3.63 -3.69 15.27
N ALA A 123 -2.54 -2.96 14.95
CA ALA A 123 -2.38 -2.34 13.64
C ALA A 123 -2.41 -3.39 12.50
N ARG A 124 -1.65 -4.48 12.65
CA ARG A 124 -1.55 -5.53 11.62
C ARG A 124 -2.86 -6.25 11.34
N ALA A 125 -3.72 -6.42 12.34
CA ALA A 125 -5.04 -7.00 12.16
C ALA A 125 -5.96 -6.15 11.25
N ARG A 126 -5.61 -4.87 11.03
CA ARG A 126 -6.35 -3.91 10.20
C ARG A 126 -5.68 -3.59 8.87
N ILE A 127 -4.54 -4.22 8.62
CA ILE A 127 -3.73 -4.01 7.42
C ILE A 127 -3.85 -5.22 6.50
N GLY A 128 -4.16 -4.99 5.22
CA GLY A 128 -3.91 -5.91 4.12
C GLY A 128 -2.55 -5.59 3.49
N TYR A 129 -1.80 -6.61 3.10
CA TYR A 129 -0.50 -6.45 2.47
C TYR A 129 -0.37 -7.32 1.22
N VAL A 130 -0.02 -6.70 0.11
CA VAL A 130 0.28 -7.38 -1.15
C VAL A 130 1.72 -7.06 -1.54
N ALA A 131 2.57 -8.07 -1.47
CA ALA A 131 3.99 -7.94 -1.76
C ALA A 131 4.27 -7.88 -3.27
N GLN A 132 5.39 -7.27 -3.66
CA GLN A 132 5.89 -7.26 -5.04
C GLN A 132 6.06 -8.68 -5.60
N LYS A 133 6.64 -9.59 -4.81
CA LYS A 133 6.69 -11.02 -5.13
C LYS A 133 5.49 -11.71 -4.52
N PHE A 134 4.80 -12.53 -5.28
CA PHE A 134 3.63 -13.24 -4.79
C PHE A 134 3.97 -14.11 -3.57
N SER A 135 3.47 -13.73 -2.40
CA SER A 135 3.62 -14.46 -1.14
C SER A 135 2.62 -15.62 -1.03
N LEU A 136 2.33 -16.29 -2.16
CA LEU A 136 1.39 -17.40 -2.25
C LEU A 136 2.09 -18.74 -2.02
N TYR A 137 1.36 -19.66 -1.42
CA TYR A 137 1.79 -21.06 -1.30
C TYR A 137 1.53 -21.77 -2.63
N GLY A 138 2.55 -21.85 -3.48
CA GLY A 138 2.43 -22.37 -4.86
C GLY A 138 1.92 -23.81 -4.96
N LYS A 139 2.13 -24.65 -3.94
CA LYS A 139 1.63 -26.03 -3.89
C LYS A 139 0.19 -26.15 -3.38
N LEU A 140 -0.35 -25.09 -2.78
CA LEU A 140 -1.74 -25.03 -2.36
C LEU A 140 -2.63 -24.56 -3.50
N SER A 141 -3.90 -25.00 -3.52
CA SER A 141 -4.89 -24.49 -4.45
C SER A 141 -5.26 -23.03 -4.13
N VAL A 142 -6.00 -22.39 -5.01
CA VAL A 142 -6.56 -21.06 -4.83
C VAL A 142 -7.36 -21.00 -3.52
N GLU A 143 -8.32 -21.92 -3.34
CA GLU A 143 -9.13 -21.99 -2.12
C GLU A 143 -8.26 -22.25 -0.88
N GLN A 144 -7.29 -23.14 -0.96
CA GLN A 144 -6.40 -23.44 0.16
C GLN A 144 -5.55 -22.25 0.58
N ASN A 145 -5.09 -21.40 -0.36
CA ASN A 145 -4.44 -20.14 -0.04
C ASN A 145 -5.39 -19.20 0.69
N LEU A 146 -6.59 -18.95 0.17
CA LEU A 146 -7.59 -18.11 0.82
C LEU A 146 -7.95 -18.63 2.22
N ARG A 147 -8.14 -19.93 2.36
CA ARG A 147 -8.42 -20.59 3.64
C ARG A 147 -7.26 -20.41 4.63
N TYR A 148 -6.03 -20.51 4.19
CA TYR A 148 -4.84 -20.30 5.02
C TYR A 148 -4.81 -18.85 5.55
N PHE A 149 -4.94 -17.86 4.66
CA PHE A 149 -4.91 -16.46 5.06
C PHE A 149 -6.12 -16.11 5.94
N GLY A 150 -7.33 -16.53 5.59
CA GLY A 150 -8.51 -16.28 6.40
C GLY A 150 -8.41 -16.87 7.82
N ARG A 151 -7.89 -18.08 7.96
CA ARG A 151 -7.62 -18.69 9.27
C ARG A 151 -6.59 -17.91 10.08
N SER A 152 -5.57 -17.37 9.42
CA SER A 152 -4.55 -16.57 10.08
C SER A 152 -5.11 -15.28 10.69
N TYR A 153 -6.19 -14.74 10.11
CA TYR A 153 -6.95 -13.62 10.66
C TYR A 153 -8.07 -14.04 11.61
N GLY A 154 -8.17 -15.33 11.96
CA GLY A 154 -9.11 -15.83 12.99
C GLY A 154 -10.49 -16.18 12.47
N PHE A 155 -10.70 -16.32 11.15
CA PHE A 155 -11.94 -16.80 10.58
C PHE A 155 -11.98 -18.33 10.52
N PHE A 156 -13.12 -18.93 10.90
CA PHE A 156 -13.33 -20.37 10.92
C PHE A 156 -14.76 -20.71 10.50
N GLY A 157 -15.00 -22.00 10.22
CA GLY A 157 -16.34 -22.52 9.91
C GLY A 157 -16.99 -21.83 8.71
N GLN A 158 -18.32 -21.62 8.81
CA GLN A 158 -19.11 -21.03 7.72
C GLN A 158 -18.66 -19.62 7.37
N ALA A 159 -18.38 -18.78 8.36
CA ALA A 159 -17.91 -17.41 8.14
C ALA A 159 -16.62 -17.33 7.30
N LEU A 160 -15.71 -18.30 7.43
CA LEU A 160 -14.55 -18.41 6.57
C LEU A 160 -14.95 -18.85 5.16
N GLN A 161 -15.86 -19.82 5.05
CA GLN A 161 -16.30 -20.32 3.74
C GLN A 161 -16.99 -19.22 2.94
N ASP A 162 -17.89 -18.45 3.56
CA ASP A 162 -18.58 -17.32 2.92
C ASP A 162 -17.60 -16.27 2.38
N ARG A 163 -16.52 -15.95 3.15
CA ARG A 163 -15.47 -15.04 2.72
C ARG A 163 -14.63 -15.59 1.56
N ILE A 164 -14.36 -16.89 1.56
CA ILE A 164 -13.65 -17.55 0.45
C ILE A 164 -14.49 -17.47 -0.81
N ASP A 165 -15.78 -17.81 -0.73
CA ASP A 165 -16.67 -17.83 -1.88
C ASP A 165 -16.85 -16.42 -2.46
N ALA A 166 -17.08 -15.42 -1.62
CA ALA A 166 -17.10 -14.01 -2.02
C ALA A 166 -15.77 -13.58 -2.68
N SER A 167 -14.63 -13.93 -2.10
CA SER A 167 -13.32 -13.60 -2.68
C SER A 167 -13.09 -14.27 -4.04
N LEU A 168 -13.54 -15.51 -4.22
CA LEU A 168 -13.45 -16.20 -5.50
C LEU A 168 -14.29 -15.52 -6.58
N GLU A 169 -15.48 -15.08 -6.21
CA GLU A 169 -16.40 -14.37 -7.13
C GLU A 169 -15.82 -12.99 -7.49
N ASP A 170 -15.47 -12.16 -6.49
CA ASP A 170 -14.97 -10.80 -6.66
C ASP A 170 -13.70 -10.74 -7.52
N PHE A 171 -12.86 -11.77 -7.44
CA PHE A 171 -11.58 -11.84 -8.17
C PHE A 171 -11.64 -12.72 -9.42
N GLY A 172 -12.82 -13.27 -9.79
CA GLY A 172 -13.00 -14.13 -10.97
C GLY A 172 -12.15 -15.39 -10.90
N LEU A 173 -12.02 -15.97 -9.71
CA LEU A 173 -11.21 -17.17 -9.44
C LEU A 173 -12.05 -18.43 -9.22
N THR A 174 -13.37 -18.35 -9.33
CA THR A 174 -14.32 -19.44 -9.04
C THR A 174 -13.99 -20.70 -9.83
N ASP A 175 -13.77 -20.59 -11.15
CA ASP A 175 -13.45 -21.73 -12.03
C ASP A 175 -12.04 -22.31 -11.79
N ARG A 176 -11.24 -21.63 -10.97
CA ARG A 176 -9.85 -22.00 -10.63
C ARG A 176 -9.69 -22.39 -9.17
N ARG A 177 -10.78 -22.58 -8.45
CA ARG A 177 -10.83 -22.88 -7.02
C ARG A 177 -9.81 -23.94 -6.61
N ASP A 178 -9.78 -25.05 -7.33
CA ASP A 178 -8.91 -26.21 -7.05
C ASP A 178 -7.56 -26.18 -7.76
N THR A 179 -7.34 -25.17 -8.61
CA THR A 179 -6.07 -25.00 -9.33
C THR A 179 -4.96 -24.61 -8.36
N THR A 180 -3.78 -25.26 -8.46
CA THR A 180 -2.62 -24.90 -7.65
C THR A 180 -2.14 -23.50 -7.97
N ALA A 181 -1.84 -22.68 -6.96
CA ALA A 181 -1.42 -21.30 -7.15
C ALA A 181 -0.15 -21.18 -8.00
N GLY A 182 0.74 -22.17 -7.92
CA GLY A 182 1.97 -22.21 -8.73
C GLY A 182 1.73 -22.28 -10.23
N SER A 183 0.63 -22.91 -10.69
CA SER A 183 0.28 -23.07 -12.10
C SER A 183 -0.56 -21.93 -12.68
N LEU A 184 -1.00 -20.99 -11.85
CA LEU A 184 -1.76 -19.83 -12.30
C LEU A 184 -0.94 -18.92 -13.22
N SER A 185 -1.61 -18.24 -14.14
CA SER A 185 -1.02 -17.13 -14.90
C SER A 185 -0.59 -16.00 -13.96
N PHE A 186 0.28 -15.11 -14.44
CA PHE A 186 0.75 -13.96 -13.66
C PHE A 186 -0.40 -13.08 -13.15
N GLY A 187 -1.39 -12.78 -14.01
CA GLY A 187 -2.57 -12.00 -13.63
C GLY A 187 -3.40 -12.70 -12.55
N ALA A 188 -3.67 -14.01 -12.70
CA ALA A 188 -4.43 -14.77 -11.70
C ALA A 188 -3.68 -14.91 -10.35
N LYS A 189 -2.35 -14.99 -10.37
CA LYS A 189 -1.54 -14.95 -9.14
C LYS A 189 -1.68 -13.61 -8.42
N ARG A 190 -1.72 -12.51 -9.17
CA ARG A 190 -1.93 -11.17 -8.61
C ARG A 190 -3.33 -11.05 -8.02
N ASP A 191 -4.36 -11.50 -8.75
CA ASP A 191 -5.73 -11.50 -8.26
C ASP A 191 -5.87 -12.32 -6.97
N LEU A 192 -5.26 -13.50 -6.91
CA LEU A 192 -5.23 -14.32 -5.70
C LEU A 192 -4.46 -13.64 -4.55
N SER A 193 -3.35 -12.96 -4.83
CA SER A 193 -2.60 -12.21 -3.81
C SER A 193 -3.44 -11.06 -3.23
N MET A 194 -4.17 -10.34 -4.10
CA MET A 194 -5.11 -9.30 -3.67
C MET A 194 -6.25 -9.88 -2.83
N ALA A 195 -6.86 -10.98 -3.29
CA ALA A 195 -7.93 -11.66 -2.56
C ALA A 195 -7.47 -12.10 -1.16
N CYS A 196 -6.27 -12.68 -1.06
CA CYS A 196 -5.67 -13.05 0.23
C CYS A 196 -5.42 -11.84 1.14
N GLY A 197 -4.94 -10.74 0.59
CA GLY A 197 -4.69 -9.49 1.32
C GLY A 197 -5.97 -8.80 1.81
N LEU A 198 -7.10 -9.06 1.15
CA LEU A 198 -8.39 -8.43 1.44
C LEU A 198 -9.38 -9.34 2.20
N ILE A 199 -9.08 -10.62 2.38
CA ILE A 199 -10.01 -11.62 2.93
C ILE A 199 -10.57 -11.26 4.32
N HIS A 200 -9.83 -10.46 5.08
CA HIS A 200 -10.22 -9.99 6.42
C HIS A 200 -10.83 -8.59 6.42
N SER A 201 -11.10 -8.01 5.24
CA SER A 201 -11.67 -6.66 5.08
C SER A 201 -10.87 -5.59 5.83
N PRO A 202 -9.59 -5.38 5.46
CA PRO A 202 -8.71 -4.43 6.15
C PRO A 202 -9.18 -2.98 5.98
N GLU A 203 -8.86 -2.11 6.95
CA GLU A 203 -9.07 -0.67 6.84
C GLU A 203 -8.04 -0.01 5.91
N ILE A 204 -6.84 -0.60 5.84
CA ILE A 204 -5.72 -0.08 5.06
C ILE A 204 -5.11 -1.21 4.23
N LEU A 205 -4.97 -1.00 2.94
CA LEU A 205 -4.32 -1.93 2.01
C LEU A 205 -2.96 -1.37 1.58
N PHE A 206 -1.91 -2.13 1.81
CA PHE A 206 -0.56 -1.83 1.38
C PHE A 206 -0.21 -2.65 0.12
N LEU A 207 0.23 -1.96 -0.95
CA LEU A 207 0.56 -2.53 -2.25
C LEU A 207 2.00 -2.20 -2.62
N ASP A 208 2.87 -3.21 -2.62
CA ASP A 208 4.29 -3.02 -2.94
C ASP A 208 4.54 -3.38 -4.41
N GLU A 209 4.68 -2.34 -5.27
CA GLU A 209 4.91 -2.47 -6.71
C GLU A 209 3.97 -3.48 -7.41
N ALA A 210 2.71 -3.51 -7.01
CA ALA A 210 1.76 -4.55 -7.38
C ALA A 210 1.41 -4.61 -8.87
N THR A 211 1.76 -3.59 -9.65
CA THR A 211 1.53 -3.51 -11.11
C THR A 211 2.77 -3.89 -11.92
N SER A 212 3.91 -4.14 -11.28
CA SER A 212 5.14 -4.50 -11.97
C SER A 212 4.96 -5.76 -12.83
N GLY A 213 5.39 -5.70 -14.09
CA GLY A 213 5.24 -6.78 -15.06
C GLY A 213 3.81 -6.97 -15.62
N ALA A 214 2.86 -6.10 -15.30
CA ALA A 214 1.51 -6.15 -15.86
C ALA A 214 1.45 -5.46 -17.22
N ASP A 215 0.68 -6.05 -18.15
CA ASP A 215 0.29 -5.37 -19.39
C ASP A 215 -0.66 -4.19 -19.11
N LEU A 216 -0.84 -3.31 -20.10
CA LEU A 216 -1.65 -2.09 -19.97
C LEU A 216 -3.11 -2.37 -19.57
N ALA A 217 -3.73 -3.41 -20.13
CA ALA A 217 -5.12 -3.76 -19.83
C ALA A 217 -5.27 -4.26 -18.39
N SER A 218 -4.36 -5.14 -17.96
CA SER A 218 -4.28 -5.65 -16.61
C SER A 218 -4.01 -4.55 -15.58
N ARG A 219 -3.15 -3.56 -15.93
CA ARG A 219 -2.88 -2.40 -15.07
C ARG A 219 -4.12 -1.53 -14.90
N ARG A 220 -4.84 -1.26 -15.98
CA ARG A 220 -6.12 -0.49 -15.92
C ARG A 220 -7.19 -1.21 -15.10
N ALA A 221 -7.32 -2.52 -15.24
CA ALA A 221 -8.26 -3.31 -14.45
C ALA A 221 -7.90 -3.28 -12.96
N PHE A 222 -6.61 -3.37 -12.64
CA PHE A 222 -6.10 -3.26 -11.27
C PHE A 222 -6.44 -1.91 -10.65
N TRP A 223 -6.15 -0.78 -11.34
CA TRP A 223 -6.44 0.55 -10.83
C TRP A 223 -7.94 0.83 -10.67
N ARG A 224 -8.79 0.31 -11.56
CA ARG A 224 -10.25 0.36 -11.36
C ARG A 224 -10.68 -0.31 -10.06
N ARG A 225 -10.08 -1.45 -9.72
CA ARG A 225 -10.36 -2.16 -8.46
C ARG A 225 -9.89 -1.37 -7.24
N ILE A 226 -8.69 -0.78 -7.32
CA ILE A 226 -8.16 0.07 -6.24
C ILE A 226 -9.09 1.26 -5.98
N ASN A 227 -9.53 1.95 -7.04
CA ASN A 227 -10.49 3.05 -6.91
C ASN A 227 -11.82 2.59 -6.27
N ALA A 228 -12.34 1.42 -6.64
CA ALA A 228 -13.55 0.87 -6.03
C ALA A 228 -13.36 0.57 -4.53
N LEU A 229 -12.21 0.02 -4.12
CA LEU A 229 -11.88 -0.21 -2.72
C LEU A 229 -11.77 1.10 -1.93
N ALA A 230 -11.13 2.11 -2.50
CA ALA A 230 -11.01 3.43 -1.87
C ALA A 230 -12.38 4.11 -1.72
N ALA A 231 -13.23 4.04 -2.75
CA ALA A 231 -14.61 4.53 -2.69
C ALA A 231 -15.47 3.80 -1.64
N ALA A 232 -15.17 2.53 -1.37
CA ALA A 232 -15.81 1.75 -0.30
C ALA A 232 -15.22 2.03 1.10
N GLY A 233 -14.23 2.94 1.21
CA GLY A 233 -13.66 3.40 2.47
C GLY A 233 -12.37 2.70 2.91
N THR A 234 -11.80 1.79 2.10
CA THR A 234 -10.47 1.22 2.34
C THR A 234 -9.40 2.21 1.90
N SER A 235 -8.49 2.61 2.79
CA SER A 235 -7.34 3.45 2.42
C SER A 235 -6.28 2.60 1.74
N VAL A 236 -5.61 3.13 0.72
CA VAL A 236 -4.62 2.37 -0.05
C VAL A 236 -3.28 3.11 -0.05
N VAL A 237 -2.22 2.43 0.33
CA VAL A 237 -0.85 2.92 0.18
C VAL A 237 -0.14 2.10 -0.88
N VAL A 238 0.33 2.74 -1.93
CA VAL A 238 0.98 2.07 -3.05
C VAL A 238 2.41 2.55 -3.23
N THR A 239 3.36 1.62 -3.40
CA THR A 239 4.68 1.95 -3.93
C THR A 239 4.70 1.67 -5.43
N THR A 240 5.25 2.56 -6.20
CA THR A 240 5.45 2.36 -7.62
C THR A 240 6.69 3.09 -8.12
N HIS A 241 7.28 2.59 -9.19
CA HIS A 241 8.30 3.27 -9.98
C HIS A 241 7.73 3.77 -11.32
N PHE A 242 6.46 3.48 -11.61
CA PHE A 242 5.74 4.01 -12.77
C PHE A 242 5.14 5.36 -12.41
N LEU A 243 5.75 6.44 -12.90
CA LEU A 243 5.32 7.80 -12.57
C LEU A 243 3.90 8.12 -13.05
N GLU A 244 3.48 7.53 -14.18
CA GLU A 244 2.11 7.61 -14.69
C GLU A 244 1.04 7.17 -13.66
N GLU A 245 1.39 6.26 -12.75
CA GLU A 245 0.47 5.75 -11.74
C GLU A 245 0.15 6.78 -10.65
N ALA A 246 0.95 7.83 -10.51
CA ALA A 246 0.66 8.94 -9.62
C ALA A 246 -0.65 9.68 -9.97
N GLU A 247 -1.05 9.66 -11.26
CA GLU A 247 -2.32 10.26 -11.69
C GLU A 247 -3.56 9.52 -11.13
N TYR A 248 -3.40 8.28 -10.66
CA TYR A 248 -4.47 7.53 -10.01
C TYR A 248 -4.48 7.69 -8.48
N CYS A 249 -3.48 8.37 -7.91
CA CYS A 249 -3.40 8.65 -6.49
C CYS A 249 -4.12 9.97 -6.15
N ASP A 250 -4.80 10.03 -5.01
CA ASP A 250 -5.36 11.29 -4.49
C ASP A 250 -4.21 12.23 -4.09
N ARG A 251 -3.21 11.68 -3.40
CA ARG A 251 -1.97 12.36 -3.04
C ARG A 251 -0.80 11.39 -3.12
N PHE A 252 0.39 11.93 -3.28
CA PHE A 252 1.60 11.14 -3.27
C PHE A 252 2.80 11.92 -2.72
N LEU A 253 3.79 11.16 -2.32
CA LEU A 253 5.07 11.63 -1.81
C LEU A 253 6.16 11.23 -2.80
N ILE A 254 6.97 12.21 -3.23
CA ILE A 254 8.19 11.97 -4.00
C ILE A 254 9.36 11.88 -3.04
N GLN A 255 10.06 10.75 -3.08
CA GLN A 255 11.24 10.49 -2.27
C GLN A 255 12.47 10.27 -3.15
N ASP A 256 13.60 10.92 -2.81
CA ASP A 256 14.91 10.68 -3.42
C ASP A 256 16.00 10.73 -2.35
N ALA A 257 16.97 9.81 -2.43
CA ALA A 257 18.09 9.71 -1.48
C ALA A 257 17.65 9.77 0.00
N GLY A 258 16.51 9.14 0.31
CA GLY A 258 15.93 9.09 1.67
C GLY A 258 15.20 10.37 2.11
N LYS A 259 15.15 11.42 1.29
CA LYS A 259 14.47 12.69 1.61
C LYS A 259 13.17 12.83 0.86
N VAL A 260 12.20 13.50 1.47
CA VAL A 260 10.96 13.93 0.82
C VAL A 260 11.22 15.19 0.01
N LEU A 261 10.99 15.12 -1.29
CA LEU A 261 11.16 16.25 -2.20
C LEU A 261 9.83 16.98 -2.46
N ALA A 262 8.73 16.25 -2.53
CA ALA A 262 7.40 16.80 -2.69
C ALA A 262 6.35 15.90 -2.03
N LEU A 263 5.24 16.49 -1.60
CA LEU A 263 4.05 15.84 -1.08
C LEU A 263 2.85 16.67 -1.51
N GLY A 264 1.83 16.04 -2.05
CA GLY A 264 0.59 16.71 -2.45
C GLY A 264 -0.21 15.90 -3.47
N THR A 265 -1.28 16.52 -3.97
CA THR A 265 -2.07 16.04 -5.10
C THR A 265 -1.26 16.11 -6.41
N PRO A 266 -1.63 15.39 -7.47
CA PRO A 266 -0.97 15.50 -8.76
C PRO A 266 -0.88 16.95 -9.25
N ARG A 267 -1.94 17.74 -9.05
CA ARG A 267 -1.99 19.15 -9.45
C ARG A 267 -1.01 20.02 -8.65
N GLU A 268 -0.98 19.87 -7.34
CA GLU A 268 -0.06 20.64 -6.46
C GLU A 268 1.40 20.34 -6.78
N VAL A 269 1.73 19.08 -7.05
CA VAL A 269 3.10 18.67 -7.42
C VAL A 269 3.49 19.24 -8.79
N LYS A 270 2.59 19.24 -9.79
CA LYS A 270 2.81 19.90 -11.09
C LYS A 270 2.98 21.40 -10.93
N GLN A 271 2.18 22.06 -10.10
CA GLN A 271 2.32 23.50 -9.81
C GLN A 271 3.69 23.82 -9.19
N ARG A 272 4.12 23.02 -8.21
CA ARG A 272 5.45 23.17 -7.60
C ARG A 272 6.57 23.01 -8.63
N ALA A 273 6.47 22.00 -9.49
CA ALA A 273 7.45 21.78 -10.57
C ALA A 273 7.50 22.94 -11.56
N ALA A 274 6.37 23.50 -11.96
CA ALA A 274 6.30 24.65 -12.85
C ALA A 274 7.01 25.89 -12.26
N VAL A 275 6.85 26.15 -10.96
CA VAL A 275 7.58 27.22 -10.26
C VAL A 275 9.09 26.97 -10.31
N LEU A 276 9.55 25.74 -10.07
CA LEU A 276 10.98 25.38 -10.13
C LEU A 276 11.55 25.54 -11.55
N CYS A 277 10.80 25.15 -12.58
CA CYS A 277 11.15 25.35 -13.97
C CYS A 277 11.26 26.84 -14.34
N ALA A 278 10.31 27.66 -13.88
CA ALA A 278 10.34 29.11 -14.13
C ALA A 278 11.58 29.79 -13.54
N VAL A 279 12.00 29.40 -12.34
CA VAL A 279 13.25 29.86 -11.70
C VAL A 279 14.47 29.46 -12.51
N SER A 280 14.42 28.33 -13.23
CA SER A 280 15.47 27.85 -14.12
C SER A 280 15.39 28.42 -15.54
N GLY A 281 14.49 29.36 -15.82
CA GLY A 281 14.32 30.01 -17.13
C GLY A 281 13.50 29.19 -18.14
N GLN A 282 12.86 28.11 -17.72
CA GLN A 282 11.95 27.30 -18.54
C GLN A 282 10.50 27.60 -18.16
N SER A 283 9.68 28.03 -19.14
CA SER A 283 8.25 28.25 -18.92
C SER A 283 7.47 27.00 -19.34
N LEU A 284 6.97 26.24 -18.37
CA LEU A 284 6.11 25.09 -18.60
C LEU A 284 4.71 25.39 -18.05
N VAL A 285 3.67 25.10 -18.87
CA VAL A 285 2.27 25.27 -18.48
C VAL A 285 1.83 24.04 -17.68
N VAL A 286 1.31 24.23 -16.47
CA VAL A 286 0.90 23.17 -15.53
C VAL A 286 -0.02 22.13 -16.18
N ASP A 287 -1.00 22.57 -16.98
CA ASP A 287 -2.00 21.69 -17.61
C ASP A 287 -1.41 20.81 -18.73
N ARG A 288 -0.22 21.13 -19.24
CA ARG A 288 0.49 20.35 -20.27
C ARG A 288 1.66 19.56 -19.71
N MET A 289 1.98 19.74 -18.43
CA MET A 289 3.05 19.05 -17.75
C MET A 289 2.62 17.62 -17.39
N SER A 290 3.39 16.61 -17.80
CA SER A 290 3.21 15.24 -17.30
C SER A 290 3.72 15.11 -15.87
N ILE A 291 3.35 14.03 -15.18
CA ILE A 291 3.94 13.73 -13.85
C ILE A 291 5.43 13.42 -13.97
N GLU A 292 5.86 12.81 -15.09
CA GLU A 292 7.28 12.57 -15.35
C GLU A 292 8.07 13.88 -15.43
N ASP A 293 7.58 14.88 -16.16
CA ASP A 293 8.22 16.19 -16.26
C ASP A 293 8.33 16.86 -14.89
N ALA A 294 7.22 16.81 -14.12
CA ALA A 294 7.17 17.37 -12.77
C ALA A 294 8.15 16.65 -11.83
N PHE A 295 8.24 15.33 -11.93
CA PHE A 295 9.18 14.52 -11.15
C PHE A 295 10.63 14.88 -11.47
N VAL A 296 11.00 14.95 -12.75
CA VAL A 296 12.36 15.31 -13.18
C VAL A 296 12.73 16.69 -12.64
N ALA A 297 11.84 17.69 -12.82
CA ALA A 297 12.10 19.05 -12.35
C ALA A 297 12.33 19.12 -10.82
N ILE A 298 11.53 18.40 -10.05
CA ILE A 298 11.62 18.37 -8.58
C ILE A 298 12.90 17.66 -8.12
N VAL A 299 13.24 16.51 -8.73
CA VAL A 299 14.45 15.75 -8.37
C VAL A 299 15.71 16.53 -8.71
N GLU A 300 15.76 17.14 -9.90
CA GLU A 300 16.92 17.98 -10.29
C GLU A 300 17.10 19.19 -9.36
N ALA A 301 16.00 19.88 -9.03
CA ALA A 301 16.05 20.99 -8.09
C ALA A 301 16.53 20.54 -6.69
N GLY A 302 16.03 19.39 -6.22
CA GLY A 302 16.45 18.80 -4.95
C GLY A 302 17.93 18.44 -4.91
N ARG A 303 18.50 17.93 -6.01
CA ARG A 303 19.91 17.59 -6.12
C ARG A 303 20.80 18.83 -6.17
N ARG A 304 20.44 19.85 -6.96
CA ARG A 304 21.17 21.14 -7.00
C ARG A 304 21.25 21.81 -5.62
N SER A 305 20.19 21.75 -4.83
CA SER A 305 20.19 22.30 -3.46
C SER A 305 21.11 21.55 -2.49
N GLN A 306 21.55 20.35 -2.85
CA GLN A 306 22.51 19.55 -2.05
C GLN A 306 23.97 19.75 -2.46
N GLU A 307 24.21 20.22 -3.70
CA GLU A 307 25.55 20.45 -4.26
C GLU A 307 26.09 21.86 -3.96
N THR A 308 25.24 22.79 -3.48
CA THR A 308 25.68 24.13 -3.06
C THR A 308 25.93 24.12 -1.55
N PRO A 309 27.17 23.93 -1.06
CA PRO A 309 27.50 24.07 0.35
C PRO A 309 27.42 25.55 0.73
N SER A 310 26.74 25.84 1.84
CA SER A 310 26.72 27.15 2.49
C SER A 310 28.10 27.51 3.03
#